data_1b7dcde8e50503c4458255afd1c7c20a
#
_entry.id   1b7dcde8e50503c4458255afd1c7c20a
#
_cell.length_a   1.000
_cell.length_b   1.000
_cell.length_c   1.000
_cell.angle_alpha   90.00
_cell.angle_beta   90.00
_cell.angle_gamma   90.00
#
_symmetry.space_group_name_H-M   'P 1'
#
loop_
_entity.id
_entity.type
_entity.pdbx_description
1 polymer ?
#
loop_
_entity_poly.entity_id
_entity_poly.type
_entity_poly.pdbx_seq_one_letter_code
_entity_poly.pdbx_strand_id
1 'polypeptide(L)' 'MSEFEIHIPARKKQTITEKDAAVKVTGEAYNALTEIYNESTLSMRQIASILIIEGSKHIVYDKVGC' A
#
# COMPACT_ATOMS: atom_id res chain seq x y z
N MET A 1 0.80 19.68 11.81
CA MET A 1 0.70 18.55 10.88
C MET A 1 1.04 17.25 11.60
N SER A 2 0.16 16.28 11.53
CA SER A 2 0.41 15.04 12.24
C SER A 2 1.39 14.15 11.47
N GLU A 3 2.25 13.50 12.19
CA GLU A 3 3.15 12.53 11.60
C GLU A 3 2.39 11.25 11.37
N PHE A 4 2.55 10.70 10.19
CA PHE A 4 1.89 9.48 9.81
C PHE A 4 2.94 8.42 9.50
N GLU A 5 2.89 7.32 10.25
CA GLU A 5 3.83 6.22 10.08
C GLU A 5 3.09 4.91 9.95
N ILE A 6 3.55 4.08 9.04
CA ILE A 6 3.03 2.74 8.86
C ILE A 6 4.12 1.75 9.27
N HIS A 7 3.87 1.00 10.34
CA HIS A 7 4.86 0.06 10.88
C HIS A 7 4.68 -1.32 10.28
N ILE A 8 5.74 -1.83 9.69
CA ILE A 8 5.73 -3.13 9.05
C ILE A 8 6.97 -3.91 9.50
N PRO A 9 6.84 -5.21 9.82
CA PRO A 9 8.00 -6.01 10.18
C PRO A 9 9.02 -6.06 9.06
N ALA A 10 10.29 -5.93 9.42
CA ALA A 10 11.37 -5.97 8.44
C ALA A 10 11.58 -7.39 7.93
N ARG A 11 12.08 -7.48 6.71
CA ARG A 11 12.35 -8.77 6.08
C ARG A 11 13.54 -8.63 5.14
N LYS A 12 14.10 -9.75 4.73
CA LYS A 12 15.17 -9.75 3.75
C LYS A 12 14.68 -9.17 2.44
N LYS A 13 15.55 -8.41 1.79
CA LYS A 13 15.21 -7.82 0.51
C LYS A 13 15.03 -8.87 -0.57
N GLN A 14 14.05 -8.66 -1.41
CA GLN A 14 13.84 -9.45 -2.60
C GLN A 14 13.62 -8.49 -3.75
N THR A 15 14.11 -8.87 -4.91
CA THR A 15 13.95 -8.04 -6.10
C THR A 15 12.89 -8.63 -7.00
N ILE A 16 11.91 -7.82 -7.36
CA ILE A 16 10.85 -8.21 -8.28
C ILE A 16 10.94 -7.29 -9.48
N THR A 17 11.07 -7.88 -10.66
CA THR A 17 11.29 -7.11 -11.88
C THR A 17 10.07 -7.05 -12.80
N GLU A 18 8.95 -7.56 -12.37
CA GLU A 18 7.73 -7.51 -13.16
C GLU A 18 7.22 -6.09 -13.32
N LYS A 19 6.82 -5.74 -14.53
CA LYS A 19 6.28 -4.42 -14.81
C LYS A 19 4.89 -4.23 -14.24
N ASP A 20 4.05 -5.24 -14.43
CA ASP A 20 2.68 -5.21 -13.93
C ASP A 20 2.47 -6.44 -13.09
N ALA A 21 2.02 -6.24 -11.89
CA ALA A 21 1.79 -7.33 -10.96
C ALA A 21 0.41 -7.20 -10.34
N ALA A 22 -0.16 -8.33 -9.98
CA ALA A 22 -1.43 -8.37 -9.28
C ALA A 22 -1.17 -8.72 -7.82
N VAL A 23 -1.83 -8.01 -6.92
CA VAL A 23 -1.74 -8.26 -5.49
C VAL A 23 -3.14 -8.43 -4.94
N LYS A 24 -3.35 -9.49 -4.20
CA LYS A 24 -4.64 -9.69 -3.54
C LYS A 24 -4.65 -8.89 -2.25
N VAL A 25 -5.74 -8.23 -2.00
CA VAL A 25 -5.93 -7.47 -0.76
C VAL A 25 -7.08 -8.08 0.03
N THR A 26 -7.14 -7.70 1.31
CA THR A 26 -8.24 -8.17 2.16
C THR A 26 -9.54 -7.51 1.73
N GLY A 27 -10.67 -8.11 2.10
CA GLY A 27 -11.97 -7.53 1.81
C GLY A 27 -12.12 -6.14 2.42
N GLU A 28 -11.58 -5.95 3.61
CA GLU A 28 -11.62 -4.66 4.28
C GLU A 28 -10.87 -3.59 3.49
N ALA A 29 -9.68 -3.94 2.99
CA ALA A 29 -8.90 -3.02 2.16
C ALA A 29 -9.61 -2.72 0.84
N TYR A 30 -10.22 -3.73 0.26
CA TYR A 30 -10.97 -3.56 -0.98
C TYR A 30 -12.17 -2.63 -0.80
N ASN A 31 -12.86 -2.76 0.34
CA ASN A 31 -13.98 -1.89 0.64
C ASN A 31 -13.53 -0.44 0.79
N ALA A 32 -12.41 -0.21 1.46
CA ALA A 32 -11.86 1.13 1.60
C ALA A 32 -11.52 1.72 0.24
N LEU A 33 -10.93 0.91 -0.62
CA LEU A 33 -10.59 1.33 -1.97
C LEU A 33 -11.85 1.67 -2.79
N THR A 34 -12.89 0.87 -2.62
CA THR A 34 -14.17 1.10 -3.31
C THR A 34 -14.81 2.42 -2.89
N GLU A 35 -14.73 2.75 -1.61
CA GLU A 35 -15.25 4.01 -1.12
C GLU A 35 -14.55 5.20 -1.79
N ILE A 36 -13.24 5.11 -1.90
CA ILE A 36 -12.47 6.16 -2.57
C ILE A 36 -12.81 6.21 -4.04
N TYR A 37 -12.96 5.06 -4.66
CA TYR A 37 -13.32 4.98 -6.07
C TYR A 37 -14.64 5.70 -6.36
N ASN A 38 -15.61 5.53 -5.47
CA ASN A 38 -16.93 6.15 -5.64
C ASN A 38 -16.89 7.67 -5.50
N GLU A 39 -15.85 8.20 -4.85
CA GLU A 39 -15.69 9.63 -4.67
C GLU A 39 -14.73 10.25 -5.69
N SER A 40 -14.17 9.46 -6.57
CA SER A 40 -13.13 9.90 -7.49
C SER A 40 -13.49 9.58 -8.93
N THR A 41 -12.83 10.29 -9.85
CA THR A 41 -12.95 10.00 -11.27
C THR A 41 -11.86 9.06 -11.77
N LEU A 42 -10.96 8.67 -10.87
CA LEU A 42 -9.86 7.78 -11.23
C LEU A 42 -10.28 6.33 -11.21
N SER A 43 -9.54 5.49 -11.93
CA SER A 43 -9.77 4.06 -11.92
C SER A 43 -9.28 3.44 -10.62
N MET A 44 -9.75 2.24 -10.31
CA MET A 44 -9.30 1.49 -9.13
C MET A 44 -7.78 1.31 -9.15
N ARG A 45 -7.23 1.00 -10.31
CA ARG A 45 -5.80 0.81 -10.46
C ARG A 45 -5.03 2.09 -10.13
N GLN A 46 -5.50 3.22 -10.61
CA GLN A 46 -4.84 4.50 -10.36
C GLN A 46 -4.90 4.86 -8.89
N ILE A 47 -6.05 4.69 -8.28
CA ILE A 47 -6.22 5.00 -6.86
C ILE A 47 -5.32 4.11 -6.02
N ALA A 48 -5.33 2.81 -6.27
CA ALA A 48 -4.49 1.88 -5.53
C ALA A 48 -3.01 2.22 -5.69
N SER A 49 -2.60 2.57 -6.90
CA SER A 49 -1.21 2.93 -7.17
C SER A 49 -0.79 4.17 -6.39
N ILE A 50 -1.66 5.19 -6.38
CA ILE A 50 -1.38 6.41 -5.62
C ILE A 50 -1.25 6.12 -4.14
N LEU A 51 -2.19 5.35 -3.59
CA LEU A 51 -2.16 5.01 -2.17
C LEU A 51 -0.91 4.24 -1.79
N ILE A 52 -0.51 3.29 -2.63
CA ILE A 52 0.68 2.49 -2.38
C ILE A 52 1.93 3.36 -2.43
N ILE A 53 2.06 4.19 -3.45
CA ILE A 53 3.23 5.04 -3.61
C ILE A 53 3.32 6.06 -2.46
N GLU A 54 2.23 6.73 -2.15
CA GLU A 54 2.23 7.71 -1.07
C GLU A 54 2.41 7.05 0.28
N GLY A 55 1.74 5.92 0.49
CA GLY A 55 1.87 5.19 1.75
C GLY A 55 3.28 4.67 1.98
N SER A 56 3.96 4.27 0.91
CA SER A 56 5.31 3.72 1.03
C SER A 56 6.31 4.74 1.58
N LYS A 57 6.00 6.01 1.46
CA LYS A 57 6.86 7.07 1.99
C LYS A 57 6.80 7.18 3.51
N HIS A 58 5.84 6.53 4.12
CA HIS A 58 5.60 6.60 5.56
C HIS A 58 5.86 5.28 6.27
N ILE A 59 6.51 4.34 5.59
CA ILE A 59 6.75 3.01 6.15
C ILE A 59 7.90 3.04 7.16
N VAL A 60 7.67 2.43 8.30
CA VAL A 60 8.70 2.23 9.31
C VAL A 60 8.88 0.73 9.48
N TYR A 61 10.11 0.26 9.28
CA TYR A 61 10.39 -1.17 9.35
C TYR A 61 10.79 -1.54 10.78
N ASP A 62 9.95 -2.33 11.43
CA ASP A 62 10.23 -2.80 12.78
C ASP A 62 11.07 -4.06 12.69
N LYS A 63 12.15 -4.12 13.46
CA LYS A 63 12.96 -5.33 13.52
C LYS A 63 12.19 -6.41 14.22
N VAL A 64 12.17 -7.59 13.63
CA VAL A 64 11.48 -8.75 14.17
C VAL A 64 12.50 -9.82 14.51
N GLY A 65 12.44 -10.31 15.72
CA GLY A 65 13.34 -11.35 16.18
C GLY A 65 14.74 -10.80 16.42
N CYS A 66 15.70 -11.61 16.26
CA CYS A 66 17.06 -11.21 16.57
C CYS A 66 18.07 -11.69 15.59
#